data_c1f58b180447d1cc863240b0c62ad6fc
#
_entry.id   c1f58b180447d1cc863240b0c62ad6fc
#
_cell.length_a   1.000
_cell.length_b   1.000
_cell.length_c   1.000
_cell.angle_alpha   90.00
_cell.angle_beta   90.00
_cell.angle_gamma   90.00
#
_symmetry.space_group_name_H-M   'P 1'
#
loop_
_entity.id
_entity.type
_entity.pdbx_description
1 polymer ?
#
loop_
_entity_poly.entity_id
_entity_poly.type
_entity_poly.pdbx_seq_one_letter_code
_entity_poly.pdbx_strand_id
1 'polypeptide(L)'
;MTNRRKQLSFILVYAVLQLLVGSGHAQYTTTLEVNLLSELYNSNYSSLVRPSATVMVRTSFVLYTINDLSIVDQTLSISGMLSMKWFDKRLAWDHLPDYQHVQFIFDTDENTWTPAVFVENSVEDLSVLNDSNMPMRITPNGEILRDTSGIFKVSCECDITYYPLDKQVCFMKITTGGYTQGEIDLEFDPEAVDLSDYVINGEWKIVAVSGSSTSGQQMAKTRKGLKFASLSFRIELKRRHLFHILNTVFPVFLVGMLIPFVYQLKEVSDRIAYSLTVLLSYAVYLSMIAANVPSTSVSVCYLSVYLVAIFTASTFSIVFVIWIAKIADYESNMSPCTKSIASWLARIPCCGKNLKSCCRRKRSVSISAAKGEELRENGRFSRNNSRVDSDPSPDDDAGAVCGGDVITWQDFASSLDQILFVFFFIFIAVSSLVLFIFWGLEYERNN
;
A
#
# COMPACT_ATOMS: atom_id res chain seq x y z
N MET A 1 69.26 52.16 26.81
CA MET A 1 68.30 52.02 27.91
C MET A 1 66.83 52.37 27.51
N THR A 2 66.58 52.97 26.39
CA THR A 2 65.27 53.49 25.95
C THR A 2 64.30 52.44 25.39
N ASN A 3 64.78 51.31 24.87
CA ASN A 3 63.93 50.34 24.22
C ASN A 3 63.25 49.35 25.21
N ARG A 4 63.86 49.08 26.34
CA ARG A 4 63.26 48.23 27.40
C ARG A 4 62.10 48.91 28.13
N ARG A 5 62.16 50.24 28.29
CA ARG A 5 61.06 50.98 28.95
C ARG A 5 59.80 51.04 28.05
N LYS A 6 59.96 51.13 26.71
CA LYS A 6 58.83 51.09 25.78
C LYS A 6 58.17 49.72 25.73
N GLN A 7 58.94 48.62 25.77
CA GLN A 7 58.37 47.25 25.85
C GLN A 7 57.62 46.97 27.15
N LEU A 8 58.14 47.41 28.31
CA LEU A 8 57.43 47.29 29.56
C LEU A 8 56.14 48.11 29.61
N SER A 9 56.13 49.31 29.00
CA SER A 9 54.93 50.13 28.90
C SER A 9 53.86 49.50 28.00
N PHE A 10 54.25 48.86 26.91
CA PHE A 10 53.30 48.13 26.04
C PHE A 10 52.73 46.88 26.71
N ILE A 11 53.53 46.12 27.48
CA ILE A 11 53.08 44.95 28.22
C ILE A 11 52.14 45.37 29.35
N LEU A 12 52.43 46.49 30.07
CA LEU A 12 51.56 47.00 31.12
C LEU A 12 50.21 47.52 30.52
N VAL A 13 50.24 48.22 29.40
CA VAL A 13 49.04 48.70 28.71
C VAL A 13 48.22 47.52 28.18
N TYR A 14 48.87 46.48 27.66
CA TYR A 14 48.18 45.26 27.18
C TYR A 14 47.61 44.48 28.36
N ALA A 15 48.31 44.35 29.50
CA ALA A 15 47.80 43.71 30.70
C ALA A 15 46.66 44.51 31.36
N VAL A 16 46.74 45.85 31.35
CA VAL A 16 45.64 46.72 31.82
C VAL A 16 44.47 46.71 30.85
N LEU A 17 44.71 46.64 29.52
CA LEU A 17 43.61 46.41 28.52
C LEU A 17 42.98 45.02 28.70
N GLN A 18 43.73 43.96 28.99
CA GLN A 18 43.19 42.65 29.29
C GLN A 18 42.44 42.59 30.62
N LEU A 19 42.84 43.41 31.62
CA LEU A 19 42.09 43.55 32.85
C LEU A 19 40.85 44.45 32.72
N LEU A 20 40.83 45.37 31.73
CA LEU A 20 39.69 46.24 31.43
C LEU A 20 38.75 45.58 30.38
N VAL A 21 39.25 44.68 29.51
CA VAL A 21 38.51 43.74 28.67
C VAL A 21 38.33 42.42 29.40
N GLY A 22 38.44 42.40 30.73
CA GLY A 22 37.83 41.39 31.56
C GLY A 22 36.36 41.37 31.22
N SER A 23 36.05 40.58 30.22
CA SER A 23 34.74 40.29 29.71
C SER A 23 33.83 40.10 30.90
N GLY A 24 32.99 41.08 31.17
CA GLY A 24 31.80 40.88 31.99
C GLY A 24 30.86 39.92 31.27
N HIS A 25 31.32 38.71 30.97
CA HIS A 25 30.44 37.57 30.87
C HIS A 25 29.99 37.37 32.31
N ALA A 26 28.87 37.94 32.60
CA ALA A 26 28.17 37.59 33.86
C ALA A 26 28.05 36.09 33.85
N GLN A 27 28.82 35.53 34.80
CA GLN A 27 28.94 34.10 34.91
C GLN A 27 27.59 33.62 35.44
N TYR A 28 26.90 32.74 34.67
CA TYR A 28 25.73 32.00 35.16
C TYR A 28 26.09 31.47 36.57
N THR A 29 25.26 31.81 37.53
CA THR A 29 25.37 31.30 38.90
C THR A 29 24.02 30.73 39.30
N THR A 30 24.01 29.49 39.78
CA THR A 30 22.81 28.81 40.28
C THR A 30 22.05 29.63 41.33
N THR A 31 22.78 30.44 42.14
CA THR A 31 22.18 31.35 43.14
C THR A 31 21.33 32.45 42.48
N LEU A 32 21.77 33.01 41.36
CA LEU A 32 21.02 34.02 40.61
C LEU A 32 19.72 33.44 40.04
N GLU A 33 19.77 32.23 39.50
CA GLU A 33 18.60 31.57 39.00
C GLU A 33 17.60 31.21 40.10
N VAL A 34 18.05 30.67 41.24
CA VAL A 34 17.17 30.38 42.39
C VAL A 34 16.51 31.66 42.92
N ASN A 35 17.23 32.76 42.99
CA ASN A 35 16.68 34.04 43.45
C ASN A 35 15.63 34.55 42.42
N LEU A 36 15.93 34.49 41.11
CA LEU A 36 14.99 34.84 40.07
C LEU A 36 13.71 33.99 40.11
N LEU A 37 13.84 32.68 40.25
CA LEU A 37 12.68 31.78 40.39
C LEU A 37 11.85 32.14 41.62
N SER A 38 12.47 32.41 42.75
CA SER A 38 11.76 32.81 44.00
C SER A 38 11.02 34.16 43.83
N GLU A 39 11.56 35.07 43.02
CA GLU A 39 10.93 36.36 42.75
C GLU A 39 9.77 36.23 41.78
N LEU A 40 9.91 35.43 40.69
CA LEU A 40 8.87 35.20 39.68
C LEU A 40 7.69 34.42 40.22
N TYR A 41 7.95 33.36 41.00
CA TYR A 41 6.93 32.49 41.64
C TYR A 41 6.56 32.91 43.04
N ASN A 42 6.49 34.22 43.26
CA ASN A 42 6.03 34.74 44.54
C ASN A 42 4.55 34.44 44.82
N SER A 43 4.02 34.85 45.96
CA SER A 43 2.64 34.58 46.38
C SER A 43 1.56 35.07 45.44
N ASN A 44 1.86 35.88 44.43
CA ASN A 44 0.90 36.41 43.48
C ASN A 44 0.82 35.59 42.14
N TYR A 45 1.74 34.66 41.92
CA TYR A 45 1.67 33.77 40.78
C TYR A 45 0.78 32.54 41.06
N SER A 46 -0.05 32.18 40.10
CA SER A 46 -0.85 30.95 40.15
C SER A 46 -0.84 30.28 38.78
N SER A 47 -0.41 29.01 38.72
CA SER A 47 -0.44 28.16 37.55
C SER A 47 -1.88 27.79 37.10
N LEU A 48 -2.89 28.01 37.98
CA LEU A 48 -4.29 27.76 37.64
C LEU A 48 -4.94 28.93 36.88
N VAL A 49 -4.31 30.10 36.87
CA VAL A 49 -4.86 31.31 36.28
C VAL A 49 -4.17 31.62 34.96
N ARG A 50 -4.96 31.79 33.89
CA ARG A 50 -4.46 32.17 32.56
C ARG A 50 -3.66 33.47 32.62
N PRO A 51 -2.59 33.62 31.81
CA PRO A 51 -1.77 34.84 31.79
C PRO A 51 -2.47 36.06 31.22
N SER A 52 -3.49 35.85 30.37
CA SER A 52 -4.28 36.92 29.72
C SER A 52 -5.71 36.48 29.44
N ALA A 53 -6.57 37.43 29.08
CA ALA A 53 -7.96 37.15 28.68
C ALA A 53 -8.03 36.18 27.51
N THR A 54 -7.18 36.40 26.50
CA THR A 54 -6.97 35.48 25.38
C THR A 54 -5.48 35.16 25.29
N VAL A 55 -5.13 33.89 25.30
CA VAL A 55 -3.75 33.41 25.13
C VAL A 55 -3.59 32.88 23.72
N MET A 56 -2.68 33.50 22.97
CA MET A 56 -2.28 32.99 21.65
C MET A 56 -1.20 31.95 21.82
N VAL A 57 -1.45 30.73 21.34
CA VAL A 57 -0.50 29.60 21.36
C VAL A 57 -0.07 29.31 19.92
N ARG A 58 1.22 29.52 19.62
CA ARG A 58 1.82 29.18 18.35
C ARG A 58 2.34 27.76 18.39
N THR A 59 2.05 26.98 17.37
CA THR A 59 2.40 25.57 17.30
C THR A 59 3.10 25.23 16.00
N SER A 60 4.09 24.34 16.09
CA SER A 60 4.74 23.69 14.96
C SER A 60 4.96 22.21 15.27
N PHE A 61 5.07 21.39 14.24
CA PHE A 61 5.33 19.97 14.40
C PHE A 61 6.60 19.57 13.65
N VAL A 62 7.61 19.08 14.36
CA VAL A 62 8.82 18.51 13.78
C VAL A 62 8.59 17.02 13.59
N LEU A 63 8.55 16.56 12.35
CA LEU A 63 8.34 15.15 12.02
C LEU A 63 9.68 14.42 11.91
N TYR A 64 9.93 13.45 12.79
CA TYR A 64 11.17 12.65 12.79
C TYR A 64 11.04 11.42 11.90
N THR A 65 9.96 10.66 12.02
CA THR A 65 9.75 9.44 11.22
C THR A 65 8.28 9.07 11.13
N ILE A 66 7.93 8.40 10.03
CA ILE A 66 6.69 7.65 9.93
C ILE A 66 6.98 6.25 10.43
N ASN A 67 6.37 5.84 11.54
CA ASN A 67 6.56 4.52 12.13
C ASN A 67 5.78 3.47 11.36
N ASP A 68 4.48 3.74 11.13
CA ASP A 68 3.57 2.86 10.41
C ASP A 68 2.35 3.63 9.90
N LEU A 69 1.81 3.19 8.76
CA LEU A 69 0.48 3.55 8.30
C LEU A 69 -0.32 2.26 8.08
N SER A 70 -1.06 1.86 9.11
CA SER A 70 -1.95 0.70 9.04
C SER A 70 -3.19 1.03 8.22
N ILE A 71 -3.23 0.49 7.00
CA ILE A 71 -4.41 0.61 6.12
C ILE A 71 -5.59 -0.14 6.72
N VAL A 72 -5.33 -1.29 7.37
CA VAL A 72 -6.36 -2.15 7.97
C VAL A 72 -7.04 -1.47 9.14
N ASP A 73 -6.26 -0.89 10.06
CA ASP A 73 -6.76 -0.20 11.26
C ASP A 73 -7.11 1.26 10.98
N GLN A 74 -6.77 1.78 9.79
CA GLN A 74 -6.95 3.17 9.41
C GLN A 74 -6.28 4.14 10.39
N THR A 75 -5.00 3.86 10.73
CA THR A 75 -4.22 4.63 11.68
C THR A 75 -2.86 4.98 11.14
N LEU A 76 -2.45 6.23 11.34
CA LEU A 76 -1.10 6.71 11.10
C LEU A 76 -0.36 6.84 12.43
N SER A 77 0.79 6.20 12.55
CA SER A 77 1.73 6.33 13.67
C SER A 77 2.97 7.11 13.22
N ILE A 78 3.23 8.24 13.85
CA ILE A 78 4.37 9.11 13.56
C ILE A 78 5.13 9.43 14.84
N SER A 79 6.45 9.53 14.76
CA SER A 79 7.29 10.07 15.84
C SER A 79 7.70 11.48 15.47
N GLY A 80 7.58 12.37 16.43
CA GLY A 80 7.90 13.77 16.22
C GLY A 80 7.88 14.57 17.51
N MET A 81 8.03 15.86 17.36
CA MET A 81 8.01 16.83 18.45
C MET A 81 6.98 17.91 18.13
N LEU A 82 6.00 18.06 19.01
CA LEU A 82 5.07 19.18 18.98
C LEU A 82 5.64 20.33 19.82
N SER A 83 5.97 21.42 19.15
CA SER A 83 6.47 22.64 19.77
C SER A 83 5.32 23.63 19.98
N MET A 84 5.20 24.15 21.16
CA MET A 84 4.19 25.14 21.57
C MET A 84 4.87 26.35 22.18
N LYS A 85 4.48 27.57 21.74
CA LYS A 85 4.98 28.85 22.22
C LYS A 85 3.84 29.74 22.65
N TRP A 86 3.93 30.34 23.84
CA TRP A 86 2.97 31.35 24.31
C TRP A 86 3.68 32.37 25.20
N PHE A 87 2.99 33.43 25.55
CA PHE A 87 3.54 34.51 26.42
C PHE A 87 2.83 34.52 27.77
N ASP A 88 3.65 34.54 28.84
CA ASP A 88 3.20 34.84 30.20
C ASP A 88 4.01 36.03 30.74
N LYS A 89 3.39 37.22 30.64
CA LYS A 89 4.04 38.46 31.13
C LYS A 89 4.35 38.44 32.61
N ARG A 90 3.71 37.57 33.39
CA ARG A 90 3.96 37.44 34.84
C ARG A 90 5.33 36.82 35.11
N LEU A 91 5.89 36.09 34.16
CA LEU A 91 7.19 35.43 34.22
C LEU A 91 8.27 36.18 33.39
N ALA A 92 8.01 37.44 33.01
CA ALA A 92 9.00 38.25 32.34
C ALA A 92 9.92 38.95 33.32
N TRP A 93 11.23 38.96 33.05
CA TRP A 93 12.27 39.62 33.90
C TRP A 93 13.19 40.53 33.09
N ASP A 94 12.91 40.85 31.83
CA ASP A 94 13.66 41.78 30.99
C ASP A 94 13.77 43.19 31.57
N HIS A 95 12.80 43.54 32.44
CA HIS A 95 12.75 44.81 33.18
C HIS A 95 13.59 44.84 34.44
N LEU A 96 14.11 43.70 34.89
CA LEU A 96 14.89 43.57 36.14
C LEU A 96 16.39 43.63 35.83
N PRO A 97 17.10 44.73 36.21
CA PRO A 97 18.51 44.94 35.85
C PRO A 97 19.45 43.87 36.43
N ASP A 98 19.11 43.33 37.57
CA ASP A 98 19.96 42.34 38.29
C ASP A 98 20.00 40.98 37.57
N TYR A 99 19.01 40.67 36.72
CA TYR A 99 18.89 39.38 36.07
C TYR A 99 19.07 39.45 34.56
N GLN A 100 19.52 40.56 33.99
CA GLN A 100 19.76 40.73 32.53
C GLN A 100 20.72 39.71 31.94
N HIS A 101 21.50 39.05 32.76
CA HIS A 101 22.48 38.04 32.36
C HIS A 101 21.89 36.64 32.29
N VAL A 102 20.69 36.40 32.81
CA VAL A 102 19.98 35.13 32.73
C VAL A 102 19.22 35.11 31.40
N GLN A 103 19.70 34.30 30.46
CA GLN A 103 19.14 34.23 29.10
C GLN A 103 17.86 33.41 29.03
N PHE A 104 17.71 32.40 29.87
CA PHE A 104 16.53 31.54 29.97
C PHE A 104 16.56 30.79 31.32
N ILE A 105 15.37 30.38 31.77
CA ILE A 105 15.18 29.49 32.91
C ILE A 105 14.31 28.30 32.43
N PHE A 106 14.34 27.22 33.21
CA PHE A 106 13.51 26.05 33.00
C PHE A 106 12.55 25.84 34.16
N ASP A 107 11.33 25.41 33.84
CA ASP A 107 10.34 25.02 34.82
C ASP A 107 9.43 23.92 34.24
N THR A 108 8.53 23.40 35.07
CA THR A 108 7.59 22.32 34.70
C THR A 108 6.15 22.77 34.84
N ASP A 109 5.23 21.93 34.36
CA ASP A 109 3.77 22.15 34.43
C ASP A 109 3.22 22.32 35.85
N GLU A 110 4.00 21.88 36.87
CA GLU A 110 3.58 22.00 38.28
C GLU A 110 3.49 23.46 38.72
N ASN A 111 4.46 24.26 38.34
CA ASN A 111 4.57 25.64 38.78
C ASN A 111 4.05 26.65 37.77
N THR A 112 4.18 26.32 36.47
CA THR A 112 3.86 27.23 35.36
C THR A 112 2.54 26.88 34.69
N TRP A 113 1.71 27.88 34.41
CA TRP A 113 0.48 27.68 33.64
C TRP A 113 0.80 27.19 32.23
N THR A 114 0.09 26.14 31.81
CA THR A 114 0.21 25.54 30.50
C THR A 114 -1.13 25.49 29.76
N PRO A 115 -1.15 25.72 28.44
CA PRO A 115 -2.37 25.57 27.64
C PRO A 115 -2.76 24.09 27.57
N ALA A 116 -4.02 23.76 27.91
CA ALA A 116 -4.54 22.40 27.75
C ALA A 116 -4.81 22.11 26.28
N VAL A 117 -3.84 21.57 25.58
CA VAL A 117 -3.93 21.17 24.17
C VAL A 117 -3.80 19.64 24.07
N PHE A 118 -4.60 19.04 23.20
CA PHE A 118 -4.56 17.58 22.97
C PHE A 118 -4.78 17.24 21.50
N VAL A 119 -4.46 16.01 21.10
CA VAL A 119 -4.70 15.50 19.74
C VAL A 119 -6.13 14.99 19.66
N GLU A 120 -7.01 15.69 18.90
CA GLU A 120 -8.43 15.41 18.79
C GLU A 120 -8.74 14.02 18.20
N ASN A 121 -7.96 13.59 17.21
CA ASN A 121 -8.15 12.32 16.51
C ASN A 121 -7.12 11.24 16.92
N SER A 122 -6.56 11.32 18.14
CA SER A 122 -5.73 10.24 18.70
C SER A 122 -6.56 8.97 18.90
N VAL A 123 -5.94 7.81 18.63
CA VAL A 123 -6.56 6.48 18.81
C VAL A 123 -6.01 5.73 20.02
N GLU A 124 -4.96 6.22 20.66
CA GLU A 124 -4.37 5.61 21.85
C GLU A 124 -4.72 6.39 23.11
N ASP A 125 -4.19 7.60 23.22
CA ASP A 125 -4.36 8.42 24.41
C ASP A 125 -4.58 9.88 24.02
N LEU A 126 -5.59 10.51 24.63
CA LEU A 126 -5.87 11.94 24.47
C LEU A 126 -5.01 12.79 25.41
N SER A 127 -4.29 12.17 26.36
CA SER A 127 -3.45 12.85 27.35
C SER A 127 -1.99 13.01 26.93
N VAL A 128 -1.61 12.59 25.71
CA VAL A 128 -0.21 12.55 25.23
C VAL A 128 0.56 13.87 25.38
N LEU A 129 -0.15 15.00 25.43
CA LEU A 129 0.47 16.32 25.54
C LEU A 129 0.70 16.79 26.98
N ASN A 130 0.32 16.00 27.98
CA ASN A 130 0.42 16.35 29.40
C ASN A 130 1.54 15.56 30.12
N ASP A 131 2.73 15.47 29.54
CA ASP A 131 3.88 14.99 30.30
C ASP A 131 4.35 16.08 31.26
N SER A 132 3.95 15.96 32.53
CA SER A 132 4.24 16.91 33.62
C SER A 132 5.73 17.06 33.91
N ASN A 133 6.58 16.14 33.45
CA ASN A 133 8.01 16.13 33.69
C ASN A 133 8.83 16.82 32.60
N MET A 134 8.18 17.25 31.50
CA MET A 134 8.89 17.92 30.41
C MET A 134 9.25 19.36 30.81
N PRO A 135 10.54 19.73 30.77
CA PRO A 135 10.97 21.08 31.10
C PRO A 135 10.52 22.06 29.99
N MET A 136 9.95 23.17 30.41
CA MET A 136 9.63 24.31 29.56
C MET A 136 10.74 25.34 29.66
N ARG A 137 11.12 25.93 28.53
CA ARG A 137 12.07 27.04 28.47
C ARG A 137 11.33 28.35 28.55
N ILE A 138 11.70 29.21 29.48
CA ILE A 138 11.16 30.55 29.65
C ILE A 138 12.25 31.56 29.35
N THR A 139 11.94 32.53 28.53
CA THR A 139 12.84 33.61 28.08
C THR A 139 12.60 34.92 28.86
N PRO A 140 13.53 35.87 28.87
CA PRO A 140 13.40 37.13 29.66
C PRO A 140 12.14 37.93 29.36
N ASN A 141 11.62 37.88 28.13
CA ASN A 141 10.41 38.58 27.73
C ASN A 141 9.11 37.86 28.14
N GLY A 142 9.20 36.72 28.83
CA GLY A 142 8.08 35.90 29.25
C GLY A 142 7.52 34.98 28.16
N GLU A 143 8.28 34.73 27.08
CA GLU A 143 7.92 33.70 26.10
C GLU A 143 8.26 32.31 26.63
N ILE A 144 7.30 31.42 26.62
CA ILE A 144 7.45 30.05 27.10
C ILE A 144 7.43 29.14 25.88
N LEU A 145 8.44 28.28 25.79
CA LEU A 145 8.59 27.24 24.78
C LEU A 145 8.46 25.87 25.46
N ARG A 146 7.53 25.07 24.97
CA ARG A 146 7.32 23.67 25.38
C ARG A 146 7.44 22.77 24.17
N ASP A 147 8.39 21.84 24.22
CA ASP A 147 8.64 20.85 23.19
C ASP A 147 8.23 19.47 23.72
N THR A 148 7.15 18.92 23.18
CA THR A 148 6.64 17.60 23.58
C THR A 148 6.97 16.58 22.49
N SER A 149 7.95 15.73 22.76
CA SER A 149 8.35 14.64 21.86
C SER A 149 7.59 13.36 22.19
N GLY A 150 7.14 12.64 21.16
CA GLY A 150 6.40 11.40 21.37
C GLY A 150 6.05 10.67 20.11
N ILE A 151 5.33 9.56 20.29
CA ILE A 151 4.68 8.82 19.21
C ILE A 151 3.23 9.28 19.17
N PHE A 152 2.82 9.80 18.02
CA PHE A 152 1.44 10.24 17.80
C PHE A 152 0.76 9.23 16.88
N LYS A 153 -0.26 8.55 17.41
CA LYS A 153 -1.06 7.61 16.64
C LYS A 153 -2.45 8.18 16.42
N VAL A 154 -2.74 8.52 15.19
CA VAL A 154 -3.95 9.24 14.80
C VAL A 154 -4.79 8.45 13.82
N SER A 155 -6.11 8.65 13.84
CA SER A 155 -7.02 8.09 12.86
C SER A 155 -6.76 8.72 11.49
N CYS A 156 -6.62 7.87 10.47
CA CYS A 156 -6.43 8.26 9.08
C CYS A 156 -7.32 7.43 8.18
N GLU A 157 -8.33 8.04 7.57
CA GLU A 157 -9.20 7.40 6.59
C GLU A 157 -8.40 7.17 5.30
N CYS A 158 -8.15 5.89 4.98
CA CYS A 158 -7.32 5.48 3.85
C CYS A 158 -8.16 5.13 2.64
N ASP A 159 -7.80 5.64 1.46
CA ASP A 159 -8.40 5.26 0.17
C ASP A 159 -7.55 4.17 -0.49
N ILE A 160 -8.15 2.98 -0.63
CA ILE A 160 -7.52 1.78 -1.20
C ILE A 160 -7.89 1.53 -2.66
N THR A 161 -8.62 2.40 -3.30
CA THR A 161 -9.19 2.21 -4.65
C THR A 161 -8.11 1.77 -5.65
N TYR A 162 -6.95 2.42 -5.62
CA TYR A 162 -5.85 2.18 -6.56
C TYR A 162 -4.68 1.41 -5.96
N TYR A 163 -4.87 0.72 -4.83
CA TYR A 163 -3.81 -0.11 -4.25
C TYR A 163 -3.16 -1.01 -5.32
N PRO A 164 -1.80 -1.09 -5.40
CA PRO A 164 -0.78 -0.50 -4.54
C PRO A 164 -0.19 0.85 -5.02
N LEU A 165 -0.86 1.58 -5.91
CA LEU A 165 -0.44 2.88 -6.45
C LEU A 165 -1.14 4.05 -5.72
N ASP A 166 -1.55 3.81 -4.48
CA ASP A 166 -2.35 4.71 -3.66
C ASP A 166 -1.56 5.90 -3.09
N LYS A 167 -2.27 6.99 -2.89
CA LYS A 167 -1.86 8.14 -2.08
C LYS A 167 -2.80 8.25 -0.89
N GLN A 168 -2.24 8.53 0.27
CA GLN A 168 -3.00 8.71 1.50
C GLN A 168 -2.83 10.13 2.01
N VAL A 169 -3.91 10.69 2.55
CA VAL A 169 -3.91 12.02 3.14
C VAL A 169 -4.36 11.89 4.57
N CYS A 170 -3.42 11.97 5.50
CA CYS A 170 -3.69 11.88 6.92
C CYS A 170 -3.61 13.26 7.59
N PHE A 171 -4.35 13.40 8.66
CA PHE A 171 -4.40 14.62 9.44
C PHE A 171 -4.08 14.31 10.91
N MET A 172 -3.19 15.09 11.52
CA MET A 172 -3.09 15.19 12.96
C MET A 172 -3.79 16.48 13.38
N LYS A 173 -4.86 16.35 14.15
CA LYS A 173 -5.68 17.49 14.59
C LYS A 173 -5.42 17.77 16.06
N ILE A 174 -5.08 19.01 16.38
CA ILE A 174 -4.92 19.46 17.76
C ILE A 174 -6.03 20.48 18.08
N THR A 175 -6.50 20.45 19.30
CA THR A 175 -7.54 21.35 19.79
C THR A 175 -7.35 21.66 21.26
N THR A 176 -8.05 22.66 21.77
CA THR A 176 -8.00 23.08 23.19
C THR A 176 -8.98 22.31 24.05
N GLY A 177 -8.50 21.80 25.18
CA GLY A 177 -9.30 21.04 26.16
C GLY A 177 -10.12 21.96 27.07
N GLY A 178 -11.38 22.18 26.73
CA GLY A 178 -12.32 22.93 27.59
C GLY A 178 -12.29 24.45 27.45
N TYR A 179 -11.23 25.02 26.86
CA TYR A 179 -11.13 26.45 26.61
C TYR A 179 -11.68 26.82 25.24
N THR A 180 -12.50 27.87 25.19
CA THR A 180 -13.01 28.42 23.94
C THR A 180 -11.93 29.20 23.17
N GLN A 181 -12.14 29.45 21.87
CA GLN A 181 -11.24 30.24 21.04
C GLN A 181 -11.00 31.66 21.60
N GLY A 182 -11.98 32.26 22.29
CA GLY A 182 -11.81 33.55 22.95
C GLY A 182 -10.89 33.51 24.16
N GLU A 183 -10.61 32.32 24.70
CA GLU A 183 -9.77 32.12 25.86
C GLU A 183 -8.36 31.59 25.50
N ILE A 184 -8.29 30.64 24.56
CA ILE A 184 -7.04 30.14 23.99
C ILE A 184 -7.24 30.05 22.48
N ASP A 185 -6.44 30.78 21.71
CA ASP A 185 -6.42 30.69 20.26
C ASP A 185 -5.16 30.00 19.80
N LEU A 186 -5.27 29.17 18.75
CA LEU A 186 -4.18 28.39 18.19
C LEU A 186 -3.78 28.96 16.82
N GLU A 187 -2.48 29.17 16.64
CA GLU A 187 -1.90 29.64 15.39
C GLU A 187 -0.69 28.77 15.03
N PHE A 188 -0.38 28.65 13.73
CA PHE A 188 0.89 28.02 13.33
C PHE A 188 2.05 28.99 13.56
N ASP A 189 3.18 28.44 14.04
CA ASP A 189 4.48 29.08 13.86
C ASP A 189 4.78 29.11 12.34
N PRO A 190 5.67 29.97 11.81
CA PRO A 190 5.80 30.20 10.37
C PRO A 190 5.79 28.94 9.50
N GLU A 191 6.35 27.85 9.98
CA GLU A 191 6.25 26.54 9.35
C GLU A 191 5.40 25.59 10.20
N ALA A 192 4.27 25.12 9.63
CA ALA A 192 3.38 24.21 10.34
C ALA A 192 4.05 22.86 10.65
N VAL A 193 4.79 22.31 9.68
CA VAL A 193 5.50 21.03 9.79
C VAL A 193 6.94 21.20 9.30
N ASP A 194 7.90 20.89 10.17
CA ASP A 194 9.32 20.86 9.85
C ASP A 194 9.76 19.43 9.54
N LEU A 195 10.48 19.27 8.43
CA LEU A 195 11.02 18.01 7.93
C LEU A 195 12.55 17.94 7.96
N SER A 196 13.22 18.91 8.61
CA SER A 196 14.70 19.02 8.61
C SER A 196 15.37 17.75 9.17
N ASP A 197 14.78 17.14 10.17
CA ASP A 197 15.28 15.93 10.83
C ASP A 197 14.56 14.65 10.39
N TYR A 198 13.81 14.71 9.28
CA TYR A 198 13.01 13.58 8.82
C TYR A 198 13.86 12.43 8.28
N VAL A 199 13.68 11.24 8.86
CA VAL A 199 14.29 9.99 8.38
C VAL A 199 13.36 9.33 7.36
N ILE A 200 13.91 9.06 6.16
CA ILE A 200 13.15 8.52 5.03
C ILE A 200 12.58 7.14 5.37
N ASN A 201 11.26 6.99 5.20
CA ASN A 201 10.57 5.71 5.36
C ASN A 201 10.72 4.82 4.11
N GLY A 202 10.87 3.50 4.32
CA GLY A 202 11.06 2.50 3.26
C GLY A 202 9.79 2.21 2.44
N GLU A 203 8.61 2.36 3.03
CA GLU A 203 7.32 2.05 2.40
C GLU A 203 6.60 3.29 1.87
N TRP A 204 6.68 4.39 2.61
CA TRP A 204 5.97 5.63 2.30
C TRP A 204 6.91 6.78 1.96
N LYS A 205 6.52 7.56 0.97
CA LYS A 205 7.19 8.81 0.61
C LYS A 205 6.27 9.98 0.96
N ILE A 206 6.78 10.96 1.71
CA ILE A 206 6.08 12.24 1.91
C ILE A 206 6.06 12.99 0.58
N VAL A 207 4.89 13.43 0.15
CA VAL A 207 4.69 14.24 -1.06
C VAL A 207 4.57 15.71 -0.69
N ALA A 208 3.74 15.99 0.32
CA ALA A 208 3.50 17.34 0.80
C ALA A 208 3.12 17.31 2.28
N VAL A 209 3.45 18.39 2.97
CA VAL A 209 2.97 18.68 4.33
C VAL A 209 2.40 20.10 4.33
N SER A 210 1.34 20.31 5.09
CA SER A 210 0.72 21.64 5.22
C SER A 210 -0.04 21.76 6.52
N GLY A 211 -0.27 22.99 6.98
CA GLY A 211 -1.12 23.31 8.10
C GLY A 211 -2.42 23.97 7.62
N SER A 212 -3.52 23.64 8.28
CA SER A 212 -4.80 24.37 8.10
C SER A 212 -5.41 24.67 9.45
N SER A 213 -5.76 25.95 9.66
CA SER A 213 -6.47 26.39 10.85
C SER A 213 -7.97 26.33 10.60
N THR A 214 -8.69 25.68 11.49
CA THR A 214 -10.18 25.67 11.48
C THR A 214 -10.66 26.41 12.71
N SER A 215 -10.68 27.73 12.59
CA SER A 215 -11.25 28.55 13.65
C SER A 215 -12.78 28.43 13.67
N GLY A 216 -13.34 28.22 14.85
CA GLY A 216 -14.78 28.23 15.07
C GLY A 216 -15.52 26.91 14.87
N GLN A 217 -14.82 25.78 14.89
CA GLN A 217 -15.48 24.47 14.87
C GLN A 217 -16.27 24.21 16.17
N GLN A 218 -17.52 23.79 16.04
CA GLN A 218 -18.34 23.38 17.18
C GLN A 218 -18.03 21.91 17.50
N MET A 219 -17.39 21.65 18.62
CA MET A 219 -16.93 20.34 19.04
C MET A 219 -18.03 19.30 19.33
N ALA A 220 -19.24 19.71 19.63
CA ALA A 220 -20.38 18.80 19.81
C ALA A 220 -21.71 19.57 19.83
N LYS A 221 -22.81 18.89 19.47
CA LYS A 221 -24.19 19.42 19.54
C LYS A 221 -24.59 19.88 20.96
N THR A 222 -23.94 19.35 22.00
CA THR A 222 -24.16 19.67 23.41
C THR A 222 -23.60 21.02 23.85
N ARG A 223 -22.60 21.56 23.12
CA ARG A 223 -21.97 22.86 23.43
C ARG A 223 -22.32 23.91 22.37
N LYS A 224 -23.61 24.04 22.07
CA LYS A 224 -24.11 25.01 21.10
C LYS A 224 -23.63 26.43 21.41
N GLY A 225 -23.01 27.07 20.42
CA GLY A 225 -22.58 28.47 20.50
C GLY A 225 -21.12 28.67 21.00
N LEU A 226 -20.44 27.62 21.51
CA LEU A 226 -19.04 27.70 21.87
C LEU A 226 -18.18 27.33 20.66
N LYS A 227 -17.20 28.16 20.36
CA LYS A 227 -16.21 27.93 19.31
C LYS A 227 -14.89 27.53 19.93
N PHE A 228 -14.24 26.51 19.38
CA PHE A 228 -12.92 26.03 19.83
C PHE A 228 -11.90 26.26 18.74
N ALA A 229 -10.66 26.56 19.13
CA ALA A 229 -9.55 26.61 18.20
C ALA A 229 -9.10 25.19 17.83
N SER A 230 -8.90 24.92 16.57
CA SER A 230 -8.36 23.64 16.08
C SER A 230 -7.38 23.89 14.96
N LEU A 231 -6.23 23.22 15.01
CA LEU A 231 -5.24 23.20 13.94
C LEU A 231 -5.13 21.78 13.41
N SER A 232 -4.96 21.67 12.11
CA SER A 232 -4.82 20.40 11.41
C SER A 232 -3.51 20.38 10.63
N PHE A 233 -2.63 19.46 10.99
CA PHE A 233 -1.39 19.15 10.26
C PHE A 233 -1.73 18.08 9.22
N ARG A 234 -1.64 18.42 7.95
CA ARG A 234 -1.91 17.55 6.82
C ARG A 234 -0.62 16.95 6.31
N ILE A 235 -0.60 15.62 6.18
CA ILE A 235 0.54 14.85 5.67
C ILE A 235 0.06 14.03 4.49
N GLU A 236 0.62 14.27 3.31
CA GLU A 236 0.34 13.50 2.10
C GLU A 236 1.43 12.46 1.89
N LEU A 237 1.02 11.20 1.80
CA LEU A 237 1.88 10.03 1.68
C LEU A 237 1.61 9.31 0.36
N LYS A 238 2.66 8.96 -0.38
CA LYS A 238 2.59 8.11 -1.57
C LYS A 238 3.32 6.80 -1.30
N ARG A 239 2.65 5.67 -1.58
CA ARG A 239 3.25 4.35 -1.37
C ARG A 239 4.40 4.08 -2.35
N ARG A 240 5.46 3.43 -1.87
CA ARG A 240 6.54 2.87 -2.69
C ARG A 240 6.10 1.50 -3.22
N HIS A 241 5.46 1.52 -4.39
CA HIS A 241 4.67 0.42 -4.96
C HIS A 241 5.49 -0.78 -5.48
N LEU A 242 6.80 -0.63 -5.74
CA LEU A 242 7.60 -1.63 -6.44
C LEU A 242 7.59 -3.00 -5.76
N PHE A 243 7.70 -3.03 -4.42
CA PHE A 243 7.64 -4.26 -3.64
C PHE A 243 6.30 -5.00 -3.83
N HIS A 244 5.19 -4.28 -3.74
CA HIS A 244 3.84 -4.85 -3.89
C HIS A 244 3.57 -5.32 -5.32
N ILE A 245 4.06 -4.59 -6.33
CA ILE A 245 3.95 -5.02 -7.74
C ILE A 245 4.68 -6.34 -7.96
N LEU A 246 5.94 -6.45 -7.52
CA LEU A 246 6.74 -7.65 -7.74
C LEU A 246 6.26 -8.86 -6.94
N ASN A 247 5.85 -8.67 -5.69
CA ASN A 247 5.52 -9.80 -4.82
C ASN A 247 4.02 -10.16 -4.80
N THR A 248 3.14 -9.25 -5.19
CA THR A 248 1.69 -9.48 -5.15
C THR A 248 1.08 -9.51 -6.55
N VAL A 249 1.23 -8.44 -7.32
CA VAL A 249 0.54 -8.28 -8.61
C VAL A 249 1.09 -9.24 -9.65
N PHE A 250 2.41 -9.31 -9.78
CA PHE A 250 3.07 -10.13 -10.80
C PHE A 250 2.78 -11.64 -10.65
N PRO A 251 2.89 -12.27 -9.47
CA PRO A 251 2.52 -13.68 -9.29
C PRO A 251 1.04 -13.95 -9.56
N VAL A 252 0.15 -13.06 -9.12
CA VAL A 252 -1.29 -13.18 -9.39
C VAL A 252 -1.59 -13.17 -10.88
N PHE A 253 -0.95 -12.27 -11.63
CA PHE A 253 -1.07 -12.23 -13.08
C PHE A 253 -0.57 -13.52 -13.76
N LEU A 254 0.59 -14.05 -13.33
CA LEU A 254 1.14 -15.30 -13.86
C LEU A 254 0.21 -16.49 -13.61
N VAL A 255 -0.33 -16.63 -12.39
CA VAL A 255 -1.28 -17.69 -12.07
C VAL A 255 -2.55 -17.56 -12.91
N GLY A 256 -3.01 -16.33 -13.18
CA GLY A 256 -4.14 -16.07 -14.08
C GLY A 256 -3.92 -16.61 -15.48
N MET A 257 -2.73 -16.36 -16.00
CA MET A 257 -2.37 -16.84 -17.34
C MET A 257 -2.33 -18.38 -17.45
N LEU A 258 -2.28 -19.09 -16.33
CA LEU A 258 -2.31 -20.56 -16.32
C LEU A 258 -3.73 -21.13 -16.53
N ILE A 259 -4.81 -20.41 -16.21
CA ILE A 259 -6.19 -20.92 -16.29
C ILE A 259 -6.53 -21.51 -17.67
N PRO A 260 -6.28 -20.84 -18.81
CA PRO A 260 -6.65 -21.38 -20.12
C PRO A 260 -5.94 -22.68 -20.47
N PHE A 261 -4.72 -22.90 -19.96
CA PHE A 261 -3.92 -24.08 -20.32
C PHE A 261 -4.53 -25.40 -19.89
N VAL A 262 -5.52 -25.39 -18.98
CA VAL A 262 -6.29 -26.60 -18.62
C VAL A 262 -6.89 -27.28 -19.84
N TYR A 263 -7.33 -26.51 -20.87
CA TYR A 263 -7.94 -27.04 -22.08
C TYR A 263 -6.94 -27.67 -23.06
N GLN A 264 -5.63 -27.54 -22.79
CA GLN A 264 -4.56 -28.19 -23.58
C GLN A 264 -4.16 -29.57 -23.03
N LEU A 265 -4.55 -29.89 -21.80
CA LEU A 265 -4.28 -31.18 -21.18
C LEU A 265 -5.18 -32.27 -21.79
N LYS A 266 -4.68 -33.48 -21.91
CA LYS A 266 -5.40 -34.59 -22.56
C LYS A 266 -6.27 -35.36 -21.58
N GLU A 267 -5.70 -35.74 -20.42
CA GLU A 267 -6.38 -36.56 -19.43
C GLU A 267 -7.32 -35.72 -18.55
N VAL A 268 -8.53 -36.20 -18.35
CA VAL A 268 -9.57 -35.51 -17.56
C VAL A 268 -9.14 -35.37 -16.09
N SER A 269 -8.50 -36.39 -15.52
CA SER A 269 -7.96 -36.37 -14.16
C SER A 269 -6.95 -35.25 -13.97
N ASP A 270 -6.04 -35.07 -14.93
CA ASP A 270 -5.02 -34.04 -14.89
C ASP A 270 -5.63 -32.64 -15.04
N ARG A 271 -6.66 -32.49 -15.88
CA ARG A 271 -7.40 -31.22 -16.04
C ARG A 271 -8.04 -30.80 -14.72
N ILE A 272 -8.68 -31.72 -14.01
CA ILE A 272 -9.35 -31.44 -12.75
C ILE A 272 -8.31 -31.11 -11.68
N ALA A 273 -7.26 -31.91 -11.55
CA ALA A 273 -6.19 -31.67 -10.56
C ALA A 273 -5.50 -30.32 -10.79
N TYR A 274 -5.17 -30.00 -12.05
CA TYR A 274 -4.59 -28.72 -12.45
C TYR A 274 -5.50 -27.54 -12.11
N SER A 275 -6.78 -27.63 -12.48
CA SER A 275 -7.77 -26.57 -12.24
C SER A 275 -7.96 -26.30 -10.76
N LEU A 276 -8.03 -27.35 -9.93
CA LEU A 276 -8.17 -27.23 -8.48
C LEU A 276 -6.92 -26.58 -7.86
N THR A 277 -5.73 -26.92 -8.36
CA THR A 277 -4.47 -26.31 -7.87
C THR A 277 -4.42 -24.81 -8.19
N VAL A 278 -4.83 -24.40 -9.40
CA VAL A 278 -4.90 -22.99 -9.78
C VAL A 278 -5.95 -22.26 -8.95
N LEU A 279 -7.14 -22.86 -8.75
CA LEU A 279 -8.19 -22.29 -7.91
C LEU A 279 -7.72 -22.09 -6.46
N LEU A 280 -7.04 -23.09 -5.89
CA LEU A 280 -6.47 -23.01 -4.54
C LEU A 280 -5.44 -21.87 -4.45
N SER A 281 -4.57 -21.73 -5.44
CA SER A 281 -3.60 -20.65 -5.50
C SER A 281 -4.28 -19.27 -5.46
N TYR A 282 -5.38 -19.10 -6.22
CA TYR A 282 -6.17 -17.86 -6.17
C TYR A 282 -6.86 -17.63 -4.83
N ALA A 283 -7.39 -18.67 -4.21
CA ALA A 283 -8.01 -18.57 -2.88
C ALA A 283 -7.00 -18.08 -1.83
N VAL A 284 -5.76 -18.57 -1.89
CA VAL A 284 -4.67 -18.12 -1.02
C VAL A 284 -4.32 -16.65 -1.27
N TYR A 285 -4.15 -16.24 -2.54
CA TYR A 285 -3.88 -14.83 -2.86
C TYR A 285 -5.02 -13.91 -2.46
N LEU A 286 -6.27 -14.32 -2.66
CA LEU A 286 -7.44 -13.54 -2.23
C LEU A 286 -7.45 -13.36 -0.71
N SER A 287 -7.17 -14.42 0.05
CA SER A 287 -7.05 -14.35 1.51
C SER A 287 -5.92 -13.43 1.95
N MET A 288 -4.75 -13.50 1.31
CA MET A 288 -3.60 -12.65 1.61
C MET A 288 -3.92 -11.17 1.35
N ILE A 289 -4.58 -10.84 0.25
CA ILE A 289 -4.95 -9.46 -0.07
C ILE A 289 -6.06 -8.98 0.88
N ALA A 290 -7.05 -9.81 1.21
CA ALA A 290 -8.09 -9.48 2.16
C ALA A 290 -7.53 -9.15 3.56
N ALA A 291 -6.41 -9.75 3.95
CA ALA A 291 -5.72 -9.43 5.20
C ALA A 291 -5.00 -8.06 5.18
N ASN A 292 -4.71 -7.50 4.00
CA ASN A 292 -4.02 -6.21 3.83
C ASN A 292 -4.97 -5.05 3.46
N VAL A 293 -6.26 -5.30 3.39
CA VAL A 293 -7.29 -4.32 3.00
C VAL A 293 -8.27 -4.16 4.15
N PRO A 294 -8.67 -2.92 4.51
CA PRO A 294 -9.64 -2.70 5.59
C PRO A 294 -11.00 -3.30 5.25
N SER A 295 -11.70 -3.81 6.25
CA SER A 295 -13.05 -4.37 6.12
C SER A 295 -14.14 -3.29 5.96
N THR A 296 -13.83 -2.21 5.24
CA THR A 296 -14.77 -1.09 4.97
C THR A 296 -15.33 -1.19 3.57
N SER A 297 -16.52 -0.65 3.38
CA SER A 297 -17.22 -0.60 2.08
C SER A 297 -17.23 0.81 1.48
N VAL A 298 -16.44 1.74 2.03
CA VAL A 298 -16.40 3.14 1.56
C VAL A 298 -15.65 3.24 0.24
N SER A 299 -14.53 2.52 0.11
CA SER A 299 -13.77 2.42 -1.14
C SER A 299 -13.58 0.97 -1.55
N VAL A 300 -13.57 0.70 -2.86
CA VAL A 300 -13.43 -0.66 -3.41
C VAL A 300 -12.09 -0.77 -4.13
N CYS A 301 -11.25 -1.69 -3.67
CA CYS A 301 -9.94 -1.96 -4.27
C CYS A 301 -10.09 -2.64 -5.64
N TYR A 302 -9.63 -2.02 -6.72
CA TYR A 302 -9.69 -2.59 -8.07
C TYR A 302 -8.92 -3.91 -8.20
N LEU A 303 -7.81 -4.07 -7.46
CA LEU A 303 -7.08 -5.33 -7.42
C LEU A 303 -7.94 -6.45 -6.83
N SER A 304 -8.71 -6.18 -5.78
CA SER A 304 -9.63 -7.16 -5.18
C SER A 304 -10.75 -7.56 -6.14
N VAL A 305 -11.31 -6.60 -6.88
CA VAL A 305 -12.33 -6.86 -7.92
C VAL A 305 -11.76 -7.75 -9.01
N TYR A 306 -10.55 -7.45 -9.48
CA TYR A 306 -9.84 -8.27 -10.47
C TYR A 306 -9.66 -9.71 -9.97
N LEU A 307 -9.20 -9.89 -8.74
CA LEU A 307 -9.00 -11.22 -8.15
C LEU A 307 -10.29 -12.02 -8.06
N VAL A 308 -11.38 -11.40 -7.62
CA VAL A 308 -12.70 -12.05 -7.54
C VAL A 308 -13.19 -12.44 -8.93
N ALA A 309 -13.01 -11.59 -9.94
CA ALA A 309 -13.38 -11.89 -11.32
C ALA A 309 -12.59 -13.10 -11.87
N ILE A 310 -11.27 -13.15 -11.67
CA ILE A 310 -10.45 -14.28 -12.12
C ILE A 310 -10.74 -15.56 -11.33
N PHE A 311 -10.96 -15.46 -10.01
CA PHE A 311 -11.38 -16.59 -9.18
C PHE A 311 -12.70 -17.18 -9.67
N THR A 312 -13.67 -16.33 -9.98
CA THR A 312 -14.97 -16.75 -10.55
C THR A 312 -14.79 -17.40 -11.93
N ALA A 313 -13.94 -16.84 -12.79
CA ALA A 313 -13.61 -17.42 -14.09
C ALA A 313 -12.93 -18.79 -13.94
N SER A 314 -12.03 -18.96 -12.99
CA SER A 314 -11.40 -20.26 -12.68
C SER A 314 -12.43 -21.30 -12.23
N THR A 315 -13.41 -20.92 -11.41
CA THR A 315 -14.50 -21.79 -10.98
C THR A 315 -15.36 -22.24 -12.17
N PHE A 316 -15.75 -21.32 -13.05
CA PHE A 316 -16.48 -21.68 -14.27
C PHE A 316 -15.65 -22.56 -15.21
N SER A 317 -14.34 -22.33 -15.30
CA SER A 317 -13.45 -23.20 -16.09
C SER A 317 -13.52 -24.65 -15.63
N ILE A 318 -13.56 -24.94 -14.33
CA ILE A 318 -13.70 -26.29 -13.78
C ILE A 318 -15.03 -26.91 -14.20
N VAL A 319 -16.12 -26.15 -14.09
CA VAL A 319 -17.45 -26.61 -14.49
C VAL A 319 -17.48 -26.99 -15.98
N PHE A 320 -16.87 -26.17 -16.84
CA PHE A 320 -16.76 -26.46 -18.29
C PHE A 320 -15.90 -27.69 -18.56
N VAL A 321 -14.78 -27.89 -17.86
CA VAL A 321 -13.93 -29.09 -17.98
C VAL A 321 -14.75 -30.33 -17.70
N ILE A 322 -15.51 -30.37 -16.60
CA ILE A 322 -16.36 -31.51 -16.24
C ILE A 322 -17.47 -31.74 -17.29
N TRP A 323 -18.06 -30.66 -17.80
CA TRP A 323 -19.10 -30.72 -18.82
C TRP A 323 -18.58 -31.27 -20.16
N ILE A 324 -17.41 -30.82 -20.61
CA ILE A 324 -16.76 -31.32 -21.82
C ILE A 324 -16.37 -32.78 -21.68
N ALA A 325 -15.87 -33.20 -20.51
CA ALA A 325 -15.55 -34.59 -20.23
C ALA A 325 -16.79 -35.50 -20.42
N LYS A 326 -17.93 -35.09 -19.87
CA LYS A 326 -19.20 -35.82 -20.07
C LYS A 326 -19.65 -35.87 -21.54
N ILE A 327 -19.42 -34.81 -22.32
CA ILE A 327 -19.74 -34.80 -23.76
C ILE A 327 -18.83 -35.76 -24.51
N ALA A 328 -17.54 -35.80 -24.18
CA ALA A 328 -16.57 -36.69 -24.82
C ALA A 328 -16.89 -38.18 -24.62
N ASP A 329 -17.46 -38.56 -23.43
CA ASP A 329 -17.84 -39.94 -23.08
C ASP A 329 -19.20 -40.37 -23.67
N TYR A 330 -19.87 -39.51 -24.42
CA TYR A 330 -21.19 -39.88 -24.95
C TYR A 330 -21.06 -40.84 -26.14
N GLU A 331 -21.66 -42.04 -26.04
CA GLU A 331 -21.61 -43.10 -27.08
C GLU A 331 -22.76 -43.05 -28.09
N SER A 332 -23.79 -42.21 -27.85
CA SER A 332 -24.96 -42.14 -28.72
C SER A 332 -24.69 -41.44 -30.04
N ASN A 333 -25.45 -41.76 -31.07
CA ASN A 333 -25.40 -41.08 -32.36
C ASN A 333 -25.74 -39.60 -32.19
N MET A 334 -24.90 -38.72 -32.76
CA MET A 334 -25.14 -37.26 -32.76
C MET A 334 -26.43 -36.92 -33.50
N SER A 335 -27.24 -36.02 -32.91
CA SER A 335 -28.41 -35.46 -33.59
C SER A 335 -27.99 -34.61 -34.78
N PRO A 336 -28.86 -34.46 -35.82
CA PRO A 336 -28.51 -33.67 -36.98
C PRO A 336 -28.18 -32.19 -36.65
N CYS A 337 -28.82 -31.68 -35.59
CA CYS A 337 -28.55 -30.31 -35.10
C CYS A 337 -27.16 -30.20 -34.49
N THR A 338 -26.74 -31.16 -33.65
CA THR A 338 -25.39 -31.14 -33.04
C THR A 338 -24.29 -31.36 -34.09
N LYS A 339 -24.53 -32.17 -35.12
CA LYS A 339 -23.62 -32.33 -36.25
C LYS A 339 -23.41 -31.02 -37.02
N SER A 340 -24.51 -30.28 -37.24
CA SER A 340 -24.44 -28.98 -37.93
C SER A 340 -23.61 -27.96 -37.11
N ILE A 341 -23.83 -27.91 -35.81
CA ILE A 341 -23.04 -27.05 -34.87
C ILE A 341 -21.57 -27.48 -34.88
N ALA A 342 -21.29 -28.77 -34.75
CA ALA A 342 -19.92 -29.29 -34.76
C ALA A 342 -19.19 -28.98 -36.06
N SER A 343 -19.88 -29.11 -37.23
CA SER A 343 -19.29 -28.75 -38.51
C SER A 343 -19.05 -27.26 -38.69
N TRP A 344 -19.89 -26.42 -38.11
CA TRP A 344 -19.70 -24.97 -38.09
C TRP A 344 -18.51 -24.58 -37.21
N LEU A 345 -18.39 -25.15 -36.00
CA LEU A 345 -17.26 -24.94 -35.08
C LEU A 345 -15.92 -25.38 -35.69
N ALA A 346 -15.90 -26.51 -36.40
CA ALA A 346 -14.71 -27.03 -37.09
C ALA A 346 -14.24 -26.11 -38.26
N ARG A 347 -15.08 -25.21 -38.76
CA ARG A 347 -14.73 -24.22 -39.81
C ARG A 347 -14.04 -22.99 -39.24
N ILE A 348 -14.05 -22.77 -37.91
CA ILE A 348 -13.35 -21.64 -37.29
C ILE A 348 -11.84 -21.88 -37.44
N PRO A 349 -11.06 -20.90 -37.95
CA PRO A 349 -9.65 -21.13 -38.32
C PRO A 349 -8.74 -21.55 -37.14
N CYS A 350 -9.16 -21.34 -35.91
CA CYS A 350 -8.45 -21.83 -34.73
C CYS A 350 -8.62 -23.34 -34.51
N CYS A 351 -9.72 -23.95 -34.98
CA CYS A 351 -10.07 -25.37 -34.81
C CYS A 351 -9.61 -26.27 -35.97
N GLY A 352 -9.35 -25.70 -37.16
CA GLY A 352 -9.15 -26.43 -38.42
C GLY A 352 -7.84 -27.19 -38.62
N LYS A 353 -6.88 -27.08 -37.66
CA LYS A 353 -5.56 -27.73 -37.81
C LYS A 353 -5.58 -29.25 -37.51
N ASN A 354 -6.53 -29.76 -36.74
CA ASN A 354 -6.57 -31.18 -36.35
C ASN A 354 -7.25 -32.08 -37.35
N LEU A 355 -8.15 -31.57 -38.20
CA LEU A 355 -8.85 -32.40 -39.22
C LEU A 355 -7.92 -32.86 -40.36
N LYS A 356 -6.91 -32.05 -40.73
CA LYS A 356 -5.92 -32.42 -41.76
C LYS A 356 -4.88 -33.40 -41.26
N SER A 357 -4.69 -33.56 -39.98
CA SER A 357 -3.76 -34.52 -39.38
C SER A 357 -4.32 -35.95 -39.33
N CYS A 358 -5.63 -36.13 -39.24
CA CYS A 358 -6.28 -37.46 -39.20
C CYS A 358 -6.17 -38.22 -40.52
N CYS A 359 -6.30 -37.53 -41.67
CA CYS A 359 -6.11 -38.16 -42.97
C CYS A 359 -4.66 -38.61 -43.24
N ARG A 360 -3.68 -37.95 -42.62
CA ARG A 360 -2.25 -38.31 -42.77
C ARG A 360 -1.83 -39.47 -41.89
N ARG A 361 -2.50 -39.70 -40.76
CA ARG A 361 -2.14 -40.75 -39.78
C ARG A 361 -2.62 -42.16 -40.20
N LYS A 362 -3.73 -42.29 -40.92
CA LYS A 362 -4.20 -43.60 -41.44
C LYS A 362 -3.35 -44.16 -42.57
N ARG A 363 -2.55 -43.31 -43.27
CA ARG A 363 -1.67 -43.77 -44.34
C ARG A 363 -0.31 -44.30 -43.84
N SER A 364 0.09 -44.00 -42.62
CA SER A 364 1.36 -44.44 -42.04
C SER A 364 1.24 -45.72 -41.19
N VAL A 365 0.03 -46.10 -40.75
CA VAL A 365 -0.20 -47.31 -39.95
C VAL A 365 -0.37 -48.57 -40.79
N SER A 366 -0.83 -48.46 -42.05
CA SER A 366 -0.97 -49.61 -42.96
C SER A 366 0.34 -50.05 -43.62
N ILE A 367 1.42 -49.32 -43.50
CA ILE A 367 2.73 -49.66 -44.07
C ILE A 367 3.67 -50.28 -43.02
N SER A 368 3.41 -50.11 -41.75
CA SER A 368 4.24 -50.68 -40.66
C SER A 368 3.85 -52.06 -40.21
N ALA A 369 2.71 -52.62 -40.64
CA ALA A 369 2.26 -53.98 -40.29
C ALA A 369 2.82 -55.11 -41.20
N ALA A 370 3.59 -54.76 -42.27
CA ALA A 370 4.10 -55.71 -43.25
C ALA A 370 5.61 -55.98 -43.16
N LYS A 371 6.29 -55.55 -42.10
CA LYS A 371 7.73 -55.67 -41.99
C LYS A 371 8.28 -56.09 -40.63
N GLY A 372 7.67 -57.11 -40.05
CA GLY A 372 8.12 -57.56 -38.75
C GLY A 372 7.71 -58.95 -38.36
N GLU A 373 7.84 -59.92 -39.27
CA GLU A 373 7.78 -61.33 -38.88
C GLU A 373 8.57 -62.18 -39.88
N GLU A 374 9.87 -62.18 -39.71
CA GLU A 374 10.74 -63.22 -40.23
C GLU A 374 11.96 -63.35 -39.30
N LEU A 375 11.89 -64.33 -38.40
CA LEU A 375 13.04 -65.09 -37.92
C LEU A 375 12.66 -66.15 -36.90
N ARG A 376 12.87 -67.41 -37.39
CA ARG A 376 13.06 -68.68 -36.64
C ARG A 376 11.80 -69.48 -36.25
N GLU A 377 11.59 -70.61 -36.92
CA GLU A 377 12.17 -71.85 -36.51
C GLU A 377 12.02 -72.99 -37.53
N ASN A 378 13.01 -73.81 -37.65
CA ASN A 378 13.18 -75.01 -38.46
C ASN A 378 12.11 -76.09 -38.21
N GLY A 379 11.68 -76.77 -39.25
CA GLY A 379 11.18 -78.16 -39.05
C GLY A 379 10.21 -78.69 -40.07
N ARG A 380 10.72 -79.14 -41.26
CA ARG A 380 10.49 -80.43 -41.90
C ARG A 380 9.05 -80.88 -42.30
N PHE A 381 8.93 -81.12 -43.66
CA PHE A 381 8.12 -82.14 -44.31
C PHE A 381 6.62 -81.98 -44.44
N SER A 382 6.07 -81.78 -45.62
CA SER A 382 5.59 -82.77 -46.60
C SER A 382 4.70 -82.13 -47.67
N ARG A 383 4.95 -82.54 -48.86
CA ARG A 383 4.23 -82.38 -50.14
C ARG A 383 2.74 -82.68 -50.07
N ASN A 384 1.90 -81.86 -50.68
CA ASN A 384 1.01 -82.34 -51.78
C ASN A 384 0.40 -81.17 -52.58
N ASN A 385 0.41 -81.44 -53.91
CA ASN A 385 -0.20 -80.66 -54.97
C ASN A 385 -1.73 -80.63 -54.88
N SER A 386 -2.30 -79.50 -55.31
CA SER A 386 -3.33 -79.51 -56.36
C SER A 386 -3.57 -78.07 -56.84
N ARG A 387 -3.35 -77.93 -58.19
CA ARG A 387 -3.77 -76.80 -59.02
C ARG A 387 -5.28 -76.80 -59.09
N VAL A 388 -5.84 -75.57 -59.07
CA VAL A 388 -7.03 -75.21 -59.89
C VAL A 388 -6.83 -73.74 -60.28
N ASP A 389 -6.71 -73.58 -61.65
CA ASP A 389 -6.78 -72.32 -62.31
C ASP A 389 -8.21 -71.85 -62.36
N SER A 390 -8.41 -70.53 -62.22
CA SER A 390 -9.48 -69.83 -62.92
C SER A 390 -9.18 -68.33 -62.96
N ASP A 391 -9.09 -67.87 -64.16
CA ASP A 391 -8.81 -66.56 -64.70
C ASP A 391 -9.97 -65.55 -64.47
N PRO A 392 -9.70 -64.27 -64.73
CA PRO A 392 -10.31 -63.10 -64.13
C PRO A 392 -11.50 -62.57 -64.89
N SER A 393 -12.37 -61.84 -64.26
CA SER A 393 -13.27 -60.90 -64.87
C SER A 393 -13.01 -59.47 -64.39
N PRO A 394 -13.03 -58.56 -65.36
CA PRO A 394 -12.79 -57.15 -65.08
C PRO A 394 -14.09 -56.44 -64.67
N ASP A 395 -13.94 -55.25 -64.18
CA ASP A 395 -14.97 -54.24 -63.93
C ASP A 395 -15.55 -54.28 -62.52
N ASP A 396 -14.90 -53.41 -61.64
CA ASP A 396 -15.69 -52.52 -60.86
C ASP A 396 -14.81 -51.31 -60.53
N ASP A 397 -15.08 -50.22 -61.21
CA ASP A 397 -14.77 -48.86 -60.88
C ASP A 397 -15.26 -48.59 -59.43
N ALA A 398 -14.43 -48.91 -58.42
CA ALA A 398 -14.64 -48.41 -57.13
C ALA A 398 -14.20 -46.95 -57.07
N GLY A 399 -15.09 -46.08 -57.47
CA GLY A 399 -15.03 -44.67 -57.18
C GLY A 399 -14.66 -44.50 -55.69
N ALA A 400 -13.58 -43.84 -55.45
CA ALA A 400 -13.20 -43.41 -54.11
C ALA A 400 -14.32 -42.52 -53.57
N VAL A 401 -15.30 -43.13 -52.90
CA VAL A 401 -16.20 -42.42 -52.01
C VAL A 401 -15.33 -41.89 -50.88
N CYS A 402 -14.97 -40.65 -50.95
CA CYS A 402 -14.54 -39.88 -49.80
C CYS A 402 -15.66 -39.99 -48.78
N GLY A 403 -15.55 -40.97 -47.88
CA GLY A 403 -16.46 -41.14 -46.76
C GLY A 403 -16.49 -39.82 -46.01
N GLY A 404 -17.66 -39.18 -45.99
CA GLY A 404 -17.86 -37.97 -45.22
C GLY A 404 -17.36 -38.21 -43.82
N ASP A 405 -16.43 -37.38 -43.34
CA ASP A 405 -15.84 -37.48 -42.03
C ASP A 405 -16.96 -37.60 -40.97
N VAL A 406 -17.10 -38.76 -40.35
CA VAL A 406 -18.08 -38.97 -39.28
C VAL A 406 -17.54 -38.19 -38.09
N ILE A 407 -18.09 -37.00 -37.86
CA ILE A 407 -17.76 -36.17 -36.73
C ILE A 407 -18.15 -36.92 -35.46
N THR A 408 -17.19 -37.17 -34.58
CA THR A 408 -17.38 -37.86 -33.30
C THR A 408 -17.63 -36.85 -32.18
N TRP A 409 -18.20 -37.32 -31.05
CA TRP A 409 -18.34 -36.49 -29.87
C TRP A 409 -16.99 -36.01 -29.34
N GLN A 410 -15.93 -36.78 -29.53
CA GLN A 410 -14.55 -36.40 -29.17
C GLN A 410 -14.03 -35.24 -30.00
N ASP A 411 -14.35 -35.19 -31.32
CA ASP A 411 -13.99 -34.06 -32.20
C ASP A 411 -14.74 -32.80 -31.80
N PHE A 412 -16.00 -32.93 -31.41
CA PHE A 412 -16.80 -31.83 -30.89
C PHE A 412 -16.25 -31.30 -29.57
N ALA A 413 -15.94 -32.18 -28.62
CA ALA A 413 -15.31 -31.81 -27.33
C ALA A 413 -13.96 -31.09 -27.53
N SER A 414 -13.11 -31.60 -28.43
CA SER A 414 -11.83 -30.97 -28.77
C SER A 414 -12.00 -29.58 -29.39
N SER A 415 -13.05 -29.36 -30.19
CA SER A 415 -13.35 -28.03 -30.73
C SER A 415 -13.82 -27.06 -29.65
N LEU A 416 -14.61 -27.54 -28.67
CA LEU A 416 -15.03 -26.78 -27.50
C LEU A 416 -13.84 -26.38 -26.61
N ASP A 417 -12.91 -27.32 -26.40
CA ASP A 417 -11.67 -27.03 -25.65
C ASP A 417 -10.89 -25.84 -26.25
N GLN A 418 -10.75 -25.82 -27.58
CA GLN A 418 -10.03 -24.74 -28.26
C GLN A 418 -10.76 -23.39 -28.14
N ILE A 419 -12.08 -23.39 -28.27
CA ILE A 419 -12.90 -22.18 -28.14
C ILE A 419 -12.80 -21.64 -26.70
N LEU A 420 -12.92 -22.50 -25.69
CA LEU A 420 -12.83 -22.08 -24.30
C LEU A 420 -11.41 -21.62 -23.93
N PHE A 421 -10.37 -22.27 -24.48
CA PHE A 421 -9.00 -21.79 -24.35
C PHE A 421 -8.87 -20.33 -24.82
N VAL A 422 -9.33 -20.03 -26.03
CA VAL A 422 -9.26 -18.68 -26.59
C VAL A 422 -10.14 -17.70 -25.81
N PHE A 423 -11.34 -18.12 -25.42
CA PHE A 423 -12.26 -17.31 -24.63
C PHE A 423 -11.66 -16.89 -23.28
N PHE A 424 -11.18 -17.86 -22.49
CA PHE A 424 -10.57 -17.55 -21.19
C PHE A 424 -9.26 -16.78 -21.33
N PHE A 425 -8.47 -17.07 -22.37
CA PHE A 425 -7.25 -16.30 -22.64
C PHE A 425 -7.55 -14.82 -22.92
N ILE A 426 -8.53 -14.56 -23.78
CA ILE A 426 -8.96 -13.18 -24.10
C ILE A 426 -9.56 -12.52 -22.86
N PHE A 427 -10.42 -13.23 -22.12
CA PHE A 427 -11.04 -12.70 -20.90
C PHE A 427 -9.99 -12.25 -19.88
N ILE A 428 -8.99 -13.08 -19.60
CA ILE A 428 -7.92 -12.77 -18.65
C ILE A 428 -7.05 -11.62 -19.17
N ALA A 429 -6.70 -11.63 -20.46
CA ALA A 429 -5.90 -10.58 -21.08
C ALA A 429 -6.63 -9.22 -21.01
N VAL A 430 -7.92 -9.18 -21.35
CA VAL A 430 -8.73 -7.96 -21.29
C VAL A 430 -8.90 -7.48 -19.84
N SER A 431 -9.21 -8.37 -18.90
CA SER A 431 -9.35 -8.02 -17.48
C SER A 431 -8.05 -7.44 -16.91
N SER A 432 -6.91 -8.02 -17.28
CA SER A 432 -5.59 -7.53 -16.86
C SER A 432 -5.29 -6.17 -17.51
N LEU A 433 -5.59 -6.01 -18.79
CA LEU A 433 -5.40 -4.75 -19.51
C LEU A 433 -6.23 -3.62 -18.88
N VAL A 434 -7.48 -3.89 -18.53
CA VAL A 434 -8.36 -2.92 -17.87
C VAL A 434 -7.76 -2.49 -16.53
N LEU A 435 -7.27 -3.43 -15.72
CA LEU A 435 -6.61 -3.11 -14.44
C LEU A 435 -5.38 -2.21 -14.65
N PHE A 436 -4.52 -2.55 -15.63
CA PHE A 436 -3.32 -1.75 -15.93
C PHE A 436 -3.65 -0.35 -16.48
N ILE A 437 -4.74 -0.21 -17.26
CA ILE A 437 -5.19 1.10 -17.73
C ILE A 437 -5.64 1.97 -16.54
N PHE A 438 -6.44 1.45 -15.62
CA PHE A 438 -6.86 2.20 -14.43
C PHE A 438 -5.65 2.63 -13.58
N TRP A 439 -4.67 1.76 -13.40
CA TRP A 439 -3.44 2.10 -12.68
C TRP A 439 -2.57 3.11 -13.44
N GLY A 440 -2.49 3.01 -14.78
CA GLY A 440 -1.74 3.96 -15.60
C GLY A 440 -2.32 5.37 -15.53
N LEU A 441 -3.65 5.50 -15.61
CA LEU A 441 -4.34 6.79 -15.47
C LEU A 441 -4.12 7.42 -14.08
N GLU A 442 -4.13 6.60 -13.02
CA GLU A 442 -3.87 7.11 -11.67
C GLU A 442 -2.39 7.47 -11.48
N TYR A 443 -1.48 6.70 -12.07
CA TYR A 443 -0.05 7.01 -12.01
C TYR A 443 0.27 8.36 -12.68
N GLU A 444 -0.34 8.67 -13.83
CA GLU A 444 -0.20 9.97 -14.50
C GLU A 444 -0.82 11.11 -13.69
N ARG A 445 -1.98 10.89 -13.04
CA ARG A 445 -2.61 11.88 -12.18
C ARG A 445 -1.78 12.20 -10.93
N ASN A 446 -0.97 11.25 -10.51
CA ASN A 446 -0.21 11.31 -9.27
C ASN A 446 1.26 11.74 -9.45
N ASN A 447 1.72 11.95 -10.68
CA ASN A 447 3.03 12.51 -11.00
C ASN A 447 2.94 13.96 -11.46
#